data_671d5e753e7165028019b103c3afa92a
#
_entry.id   671d5e753e7165028019b103c3afa92a
#
_cell.length_a   1.000
_cell.length_b   1.000
_cell.length_c   1.000
_cell.angle_alpha   90.00
_cell.angle_beta   90.00
_cell.angle_gamma   90.00
#
_symmetry.space_group_name_H-M   'P 1'
#
loop_
_entity.id
_entity.type
_entity.pdbx_description
1 polymer ?
#
loop_
_entity_poly.entity_id
_entity_poly.type
_entity_poly.pdbx_seq_one_letter_code
_entity_poly.pdbx_strand_id
1 'polypeptide(L)'
;THEGVWYKNSANTLFEAMDGWGTDWTSIESIIIQINNQDDWNKLVREYGTRTLKHTFMKDVTGTLQVHLKYDCSQSEWRWIERYLALTKNVESGL
;
A
#
# COMPACT_ATOMS: atom_id res chain seq x y z
N THR A 1 -2.99 -11.42 13.24
CA THR A 1 -3.27 -9.97 13.27
C THR A 1 -2.15 -9.23 13.97
N HIS A 2 -1.97 -7.97 13.60
CA HIS A 2 -1.00 -7.08 14.23
C HIS A 2 -1.67 -6.21 15.29
N GLU A 3 -0.87 -5.56 16.13
CA GLU A 3 -1.37 -4.55 17.05
C GLU A 3 -1.76 -3.28 16.27
N GLY A 4 -2.65 -2.47 16.85
CA GLY A 4 -3.17 -1.27 16.20
C GLY A 4 -2.08 -0.31 15.71
N VAL A 5 -0.99 -0.16 16.47
CA VAL A 5 0.12 0.71 16.10
C VAL A 5 0.81 0.25 14.81
N TRP A 6 0.82 -1.05 14.55
CA TRP A 6 1.41 -1.58 13.31
C TRP A 6 0.69 -1.04 12.07
N TYR A 7 -0.65 -1.00 12.10
CA TYR A 7 -1.45 -0.51 10.95
C TYR A 7 -1.18 0.97 10.71
N LYS A 8 -1.13 1.75 11.77
CA LYS A 8 -0.86 3.18 11.66
C LYS A 8 0.54 3.46 11.11
N ASN A 9 1.55 2.80 11.67
CA ASN A 9 2.92 2.98 11.22
C ASN A 9 3.12 2.47 9.80
N SER A 10 2.50 1.35 9.45
CA SER A 10 2.60 0.78 8.11
C SER A 10 1.91 1.66 7.08
N ALA A 11 0.73 2.21 7.41
CA ALA A 11 0.04 3.15 6.53
C ALA A 11 0.91 4.39 6.26
N ASN A 12 1.53 4.94 7.30
CA ASN A 12 2.41 6.10 7.17
C ASN A 12 3.65 5.76 6.34
N THR A 13 4.25 4.61 6.58
CA THR A 13 5.43 4.16 5.82
C THR A 13 5.09 3.96 4.34
N LEU A 14 3.94 3.36 4.05
CA LEU A 14 3.48 3.21 2.66
C LEU A 14 3.29 4.57 1.99
N PHE A 15 2.66 5.50 2.69
CA PHE A 15 2.47 6.85 2.17
C PHE A 15 3.82 7.52 1.87
N GLU A 16 4.75 7.48 2.82
CA GLU A 16 6.07 8.08 2.65
C GLU A 16 6.87 7.43 1.52
N ALA A 17 6.68 6.12 1.31
CA ALA A 17 7.35 5.38 0.23
C ALA A 17 6.90 5.84 -1.17
N MET A 18 5.72 6.43 -1.26
CA MET A 18 5.13 6.87 -2.52
C MET A 18 5.09 8.39 -2.67
N ASP A 19 5.18 9.13 -1.57
CA ASP A 19 5.06 10.60 -1.60
C ASP A 19 6.37 11.23 -2.08
N GLY A 20 6.25 12.29 -2.89
CA GLY A 20 7.40 13.03 -3.40
C GLY A 20 8.01 12.42 -4.65
N TRP A 21 9.32 12.17 -4.62
CA TRP A 21 10.09 11.69 -5.77
C TRP A 21 10.34 10.17 -5.69
N GLY A 22 9.95 9.47 -6.77
CA GLY A 22 10.24 8.05 -6.89
C GLY A 22 9.36 7.17 -6.02
N THR A 23 9.68 5.89 -5.97
CA THR A 23 8.93 4.88 -5.21
C THR A 23 9.90 4.02 -4.43
N ASP A 24 9.73 3.95 -3.12
CA ASP A 24 10.52 3.06 -2.27
C ASP A 24 9.86 1.67 -2.25
N TRP A 25 10.14 0.88 -3.28
CA TRP A 25 9.56 -0.45 -3.43
C TRP A 25 9.94 -1.38 -2.28
N THR A 26 11.17 -1.32 -1.79
CA THR A 26 11.64 -2.19 -0.71
C THR A 26 10.78 -2.01 0.55
N SER A 27 10.45 -0.78 0.90
CA SER A 27 9.59 -0.51 2.05
C SER A 27 8.16 -1.01 1.82
N ILE A 28 7.62 -0.82 0.62
CA ILE A 28 6.29 -1.31 0.25
C ILE A 28 6.25 -2.83 0.35
N GLU A 29 7.18 -3.51 -0.29
CA GLU A 29 7.26 -4.98 -0.29
C GLU A 29 7.35 -5.52 1.14
N SER A 30 8.18 -4.92 1.97
CA SER A 30 8.36 -5.33 3.36
C SER A 30 7.04 -5.31 4.15
N ILE A 31 6.20 -4.32 3.92
CA ILE A 31 4.91 -4.22 4.60
C ILE A 31 3.93 -5.26 4.05
N ILE A 32 3.89 -5.42 2.73
CA ILE A 32 2.95 -6.35 2.10
C ILE A 32 3.18 -7.79 2.58
N ILE A 33 4.43 -8.22 2.71
CA ILE A 33 4.71 -9.59 3.17
C ILE A 33 4.33 -9.82 4.64
N GLN A 34 4.09 -8.78 5.41
CA GLN A 34 3.64 -8.90 6.81
C GLN A 34 2.12 -9.01 6.95
N ILE A 35 1.36 -8.82 5.88
CA ILE A 35 -0.09 -9.03 5.89
C ILE A 35 -0.36 -10.52 6.05
N ASN A 36 -1.16 -10.90 7.04
CA ASN A 36 -1.41 -12.30 7.35
C ASN A 36 -2.76 -12.80 6.82
N ASN A 37 -3.76 -11.92 6.69
CA ASN A 37 -5.12 -12.31 6.34
C ASN A 37 -5.90 -11.09 5.83
N GLN A 38 -7.16 -11.34 5.44
CA GLN A 38 -8.04 -10.28 4.93
C GLN A 38 -8.28 -9.17 5.96
N ASP A 39 -8.37 -9.53 7.23
CA ASP A 39 -8.60 -8.55 8.30
C ASP A 39 -7.43 -7.58 8.42
N ASP A 40 -6.19 -8.09 8.34
CA ASP A 40 -5.00 -7.24 8.33
C ASP A 40 -5.04 -6.24 7.18
N TRP A 41 -5.35 -6.72 5.98
CA TRP A 41 -5.42 -5.85 4.80
C TRP A 41 -6.51 -4.80 4.95
N ASN A 42 -7.69 -5.20 5.39
CA ASN A 42 -8.81 -4.28 5.56
C ASN A 42 -8.50 -3.19 6.59
N LYS A 43 -7.86 -3.56 7.69
CA LYS A 43 -7.45 -2.59 8.72
C LYS A 43 -6.39 -1.63 8.19
N LEU A 44 -5.43 -2.14 7.44
CA LEU A 44 -4.39 -1.30 6.84
C LEU A 44 -4.99 -0.30 5.85
N VAL A 45 -5.88 -0.75 4.97
CA VAL A 45 -6.58 0.12 4.02
C VAL A 45 -7.40 1.19 4.74
N ARG A 46 -8.08 0.80 5.81
CA ARG A 46 -8.87 1.74 6.61
C ARG A 46 -7.98 2.78 7.28
N GLU A 47 -6.87 2.36 7.84
CA GLU A 47 -5.92 3.26 8.50
C GLU A 47 -5.27 4.22 7.50
N TYR A 48 -4.96 3.73 6.30
CA TYR A 48 -4.44 4.58 5.23
C TYR A 48 -5.47 5.65 4.84
N GLY A 49 -6.72 5.26 4.73
CA GLY A 49 -7.81 6.16 4.40
C GLY A 49 -7.64 6.79 3.02
N THR A 50 -8.03 8.04 2.91
CA THR A 50 -7.85 8.85 1.70
C THR A 50 -6.77 9.89 1.96
N ARG A 51 -5.74 9.89 1.13
CA ARG A 51 -4.59 10.79 1.27
C ARG A 51 -4.25 11.41 -0.07
N THR A 52 -3.43 12.45 -0.05
CA THR A 52 -2.96 13.11 -1.26
C THR A 52 -1.46 12.92 -1.40
N LEU A 53 -1.03 12.25 -2.47
CA LEU A 53 0.38 12.13 -2.84
C LEU A 53 0.82 13.40 -3.56
N LYS A 54 1.95 13.94 -3.14
CA LYS A 54 2.59 15.09 -3.78
C LYS A 54 3.73 14.58 -4.65
N HIS A 55 3.78 15.03 -5.90
CA HIS A 55 4.84 14.67 -6.84
C HIS A 55 5.54 15.92 -7.33
N THR A 56 6.88 15.86 -7.44
CA THR A 56 7.70 17.03 -7.78
C THR A 56 7.34 17.64 -9.13
N PHE A 57 7.09 16.79 -10.14
CA PHE A 57 6.85 17.24 -11.53
C PHE A 57 5.53 16.73 -12.10
N MET A 58 4.63 16.19 -11.27
CA MET A 58 3.37 15.61 -11.70
C MET A 58 2.25 16.11 -10.83
N LYS A 59 1.01 15.86 -11.28
CA LYS A 59 -0.16 16.24 -10.50
C LYS A 59 -0.23 15.47 -9.19
N ASP A 60 -0.76 16.11 -8.16
CA ASP A 60 -1.10 15.46 -6.91
C ASP A 60 -2.19 14.40 -7.16
N VAL A 61 -2.12 13.31 -6.42
CA VAL A 61 -3.09 12.21 -6.54
C VAL A 61 -3.77 11.99 -5.20
N THR A 62 -5.05 12.29 -5.15
CA THR A 62 -5.87 12.04 -3.96
C THR A 62 -6.62 10.72 -4.14
N GLY A 63 -6.49 9.82 -3.18
CA GLY A 63 -7.17 8.53 -3.25
C GLY A 63 -6.82 7.60 -2.10
N THR A 64 -7.32 6.37 -2.23
CA THR A 64 -7.09 5.28 -1.28
C THR A 64 -5.72 4.65 -1.50
N LEU A 65 -5.36 3.71 -0.62
CA LEU A 65 -4.14 2.93 -0.77
C LEU A 65 -4.08 2.23 -2.13
N GLN A 66 -5.18 1.61 -2.57
CA GLN A 66 -5.22 0.90 -3.86
C GLN A 66 -4.99 1.86 -5.03
N VAL A 67 -5.59 3.03 -5.01
CA VAL A 67 -5.39 4.05 -6.05
C VAL A 67 -3.92 4.47 -6.09
N HIS A 68 -3.34 4.73 -4.93
CA HIS A 68 -1.95 5.18 -4.84
C HIS A 68 -0.96 4.11 -5.30
N LEU A 69 -1.18 2.85 -4.91
CA LEU A 69 -0.33 1.74 -5.34
C LEU A 69 -0.34 1.56 -6.86
N LYS A 70 -1.53 1.63 -7.47
CA LYS A 70 -1.63 1.52 -8.93
C LYS A 70 -1.02 2.70 -9.66
N TYR A 71 -1.08 3.89 -9.05
CA TYR A 71 -0.51 5.09 -9.68
C TYR A 71 1.01 5.11 -9.56
N ASP A 72 1.56 4.81 -8.38
CA ASP A 72 2.97 5.03 -8.09
C ASP A 72 3.85 3.82 -8.41
N CYS A 73 3.33 2.61 -8.25
CA CYS A 73 4.06 1.39 -8.56
C CYS A 73 3.94 1.06 -10.05
N SER A 74 4.96 0.38 -10.59
CA SER A 74 4.87 -0.17 -11.93
C SER A 74 3.79 -1.25 -12.00
N GLN A 75 3.35 -1.59 -13.23
CA GLN A 75 2.35 -2.62 -13.42
C GLN A 75 2.80 -3.97 -12.84
N SER A 76 4.07 -4.33 -13.04
CA SER A 76 4.60 -5.57 -12.49
C SER A 76 4.62 -5.56 -10.96
N GLU A 77 4.88 -4.40 -10.36
CA GLU A 77 4.91 -4.25 -8.90
C GLU A 77 3.53 -4.40 -8.27
N TRP A 78 2.53 -3.63 -8.72
CA TRP A 78 1.23 -3.75 -8.08
C TRP A 78 0.53 -5.07 -8.43
N ARG A 79 0.82 -5.67 -9.58
CA ARG A 79 0.34 -7.02 -9.89
C ARG A 79 0.96 -8.07 -8.98
N TRP A 80 2.23 -7.89 -8.64
CA TRP A 80 2.87 -8.78 -7.65
C TRP A 80 2.16 -8.69 -6.30
N ILE A 81 1.83 -7.46 -5.85
CA ILE A 81 1.08 -7.27 -4.59
C ILE A 81 -0.24 -8.03 -4.65
N GLU A 82 -1.01 -7.81 -5.70
CA GLU A 82 -2.32 -8.47 -5.86
C GLU A 82 -2.19 -9.99 -5.79
N ARG A 83 -1.27 -10.53 -6.57
CA ARG A 83 -1.08 -11.98 -6.65
C ARG A 83 -0.53 -12.57 -5.37
N TYR A 84 0.45 -11.93 -4.79
CA TYR A 84 1.03 -12.38 -3.52
C TYR A 84 -0.05 -12.49 -2.45
N LEU A 85 -0.85 -11.45 -2.29
CA LEU A 85 -1.92 -11.44 -1.29
C LEU A 85 -2.99 -12.48 -1.60
N ALA A 86 -3.40 -12.60 -2.85
CA ALA A 86 -4.43 -13.56 -3.24
C ALA A 86 -3.97 -15.00 -3.08
N LEU A 87 -2.76 -15.32 -3.55
CA LEU A 87 -2.28 -16.71 -3.62
C LEU A 87 -1.66 -17.20 -2.33
N THR A 88 -0.99 -16.34 -1.57
CA THR A 88 -0.31 -16.73 -0.34
C THR A 88 -1.12 -16.46 0.92
N LYS A 89 -1.99 -15.47 0.92
CA LYS A 89 -2.72 -15.02 2.11
C LYS A 89 -4.23 -15.12 1.97
N ASN A 90 -4.70 -15.53 0.80
CA ASN A 90 -6.13 -15.59 0.49
C ASN A 90 -6.83 -14.24 0.73
N VAL A 91 -6.18 -13.16 0.29
CA VAL A 91 -6.63 -11.78 0.47
C VAL A 91 -7.10 -11.20 -0.86
N GLU A 92 -8.31 -10.64 -0.87
CA GLU A 92 -8.79 -9.81 -1.96
C GLU A 92 -8.37 -8.36 -1.65
N SER A 93 -7.43 -7.84 -2.45
CA SER A 93 -6.81 -6.55 -2.18
C SER A 93 -7.57 -5.37 -2.79
N GLY A 94 -8.41 -5.62 -3.78
CA GLY A 94 -9.05 -4.56 -4.57
C GLY A 94 -8.12 -3.98 -5.64
N LEU A 95 -6.96 -4.58 -5.84
CA LEU A 95 -6.03 -4.23 -6.93
C LEU A 95 -6.35 -5.02 -8.25
#